data_cf8706882ae587554b701a49d534c080
#
_entry.id   cf8706882ae587554b701a49d534c080
#
_cell.length_a   1.000
_cell.length_b   1.000
_cell.length_c   1.000
_cell.angle_alpha   90.00
_cell.angle_beta   90.00
_cell.angle_gamma   90.00
#
_symmetry.space_group_name_H-M   'P 1'
#
loop_
_entity.id
_entity.type
_entity.pdbx_description
1 polymer ?
#
loop_
_entity_poly.entity_id
_entity_poly.type
_entity_poly.pdbx_seq_one_letter_code
_entity_poly.pdbx_strand_id
1 'polypeptide(L)'
;MARRAGFSLLAVTVFVVSAAGFAWHNIQSRITWFDIDSILSENDRPGTKPPDSYDGRAVNLLVLGTDSRAGDNNVDGSQGDDEVSVARSDTALVVHISADRKRIDAVSIPRDTLVDIPSCKTLDGNSTGAEEDGQFNSAFANGAGSGSDKKAVASGAACTLKTVEKMTNIRIDDFIVIDFNGLSKVVDSLGGVHVQVDEAIDDPDYTGFKLDEGCQKLDGQAALQYARVRHGVGDGSDISRISRQQKLMSAMASKALSSNVLTQSGFLTSTLETLTTSERIGQIGNLSGLAYSVQGVGIDKINFITMPNEAAADENRVIPTEGAKKVWKALEQDKPVSADAAAPATTDAPATADDSATSEEQNAEDAGVEPAATQAPATQSPKAGASPQQPATKPTASACPA
;
A
#
# COMPACT_ATOMS: atom_id res chain seq x y z
N MET A 1 60.53 -13.86 -17.12
CA MET A 1 59.53 -14.03 -16.06
C MET A 1 58.46 -12.93 -16.09
N ALA A 2 58.80 -11.65 -16.19
CA ALA A 2 57.81 -10.53 -16.17
C ALA A 2 56.70 -10.61 -17.23
N ARG A 3 56.97 -11.03 -18.47
CA ARG A 3 55.96 -11.16 -19.53
C ARG A 3 54.92 -12.25 -19.21
N ARG A 4 55.34 -13.39 -18.63
CA ARG A 4 54.40 -14.48 -18.23
C ARG A 4 53.51 -14.05 -17.06
N ALA A 5 54.05 -13.31 -16.09
CA ALA A 5 53.30 -12.73 -14.96
C ALA A 5 52.26 -11.72 -15.46
N GLY A 6 52.60 -10.87 -16.45
CA GLY A 6 51.66 -9.91 -17.05
C GLY A 6 50.49 -10.57 -17.78
N PHE A 7 50.75 -11.65 -18.55
CA PHE A 7 49.67 -12.41 -19.20
C PHE A 7 48.77 -13.15 -18.21
N SER A 8 49.31 -13.67 -17.12
CA SER A 8 48.51 -14.31 -16.07
C SER A 8 47.62 -13.32 -15.33
N LEU A 9 48.14 -12.13 -15.02
CA LEU A 9 47.35 -11.06 -14.37
C LEU A 9 46.22 -10.60 -15.28
N LEU A 10 46.52 -10.37 -16.58
CA LEU A 10 45.50 -9.97 -17.55
C LEU A 10 44.40 -11.05 -17.69
N ALA A 11 44.76 -12.33 -17.76
CA ALA A 11 43.80 -13.42 -17.86
C ALA A 11 42.91 -13.53 -16.62
N VAL A 12 43.47 -13.34 -15.42
CA VAL A 12 42.68 -13.31 -14.16
C VAL A 12 41.73 -12.12 -14.15
N THR A 13 42.20 -10.94 -14.56
CA THR A 13 41.34 -9.73 -14.61
C THR A 13 40.17 -9.91 -15.59
N VAL A 14 40.48 -10.43 -16.80
CA VAL A 14 39.42 -10.70 -17.81
C VAL A 14 38.42 -11.71 -17.29
N PHE A 15 38.93 -12.79 -16.65
CA PHE A 15 38.03 -13.80 -16.04
C PHE A 15 37.14 -13.22 -14.97
N VAL A 16 37.68 -12.41 -14.03
CA VAL A 16 36.90 -11.79 -12.95
C VAL A 16 35.86 -10.83 -13.52
N VAL A 17 36.24 -9.99 -14.50
CA VAL A 17 35.31 -9.05 -15.14
C VAL A 17 34.22 -9.81 -15.89
N SER A 18 34.56 -10.86 -16.63
CA SER A 18 33.60 -11.68 -17.36
C SER A 18 32.66 -12.43 -16.41
N ALA A 19 33.19 -13.00 -15.33
CA ALA A 19 32.38 -13.67 -14.31
C ALA A 19 31.44 -12.69 -13.60
N ALA A 20 31.91 -11.49 -13.25
CA ALA A 20 31.10 -10.43 -12.67
C ALA A 20 30.01 -9.96 -13.64
N GLY A 21 30.35 -9.74 -14.92
CA GLY A 21 29.40 -9.38 -15.97
C GLY A 21 28.34 -10.46 -16.20
N PHE A 22 28.74 -11.74 -16.22
CA PHE A 22 27.83 -12.86 -16.32
C PHE A 22 26.89 -12.94 -15.10
N ALA A 23 27.43 -12.81 -13.89
CA ALA A 23 26.63 -12.82 -12.66
C ALA A 23 25.62 -11.67 -12.67
N TRP A 24 26.06 -10.46 -13.04
CA TRP A 24 25.18 -9.29 -13.17
C TRP A 24 24.06 -9.52 -14.18
N HIS A 25 24.41 -10.00 -15.38
CA HIS A 25 23.42 -10.30 -16.42
C HIS A 25 22.40 -11.35 -15.96
N ASN A 26 22.87 -12.43 -15.33
CA ASN A 26 22.00 -13.50 -14.82
C ASN A 26 21.04 -13.00 -13.73
N ILE A 27 21.49 -12.10 -12.85
CA ILE A 27 20.65 -11.49 -11.84
C ILE A 27 19.60 -10.57 -12.49
N GLN A 28 20.05 -9.64 -13.36
CA GLN A 28 19.16 -8.68 -14.02
C GLN A 28 18.08 -9.36 -14.87
N SER A 29 18.41 -10.50 -15.51
CA SER A 29 17.46 -11.25 -16.37
C SER A 29 16.34 -11.95 -15.60
N ARG A 30 16.43 -12.06 -14.28
CA ARG A 30 15.39 -12.66 -13.41
C ARG A 30 14.36 -11.64 -12.91
N ILE A 31 14.68 -10.36 -13.02
CA ILE A 31 13.80 -9.27 -12.57
C ILE A 31 12.77 -8.99 -13.65
N THR A 32 11.50 -8.98 -13.27
CA THR A 32 10.41 -8.63 -14.19
C THR A 32 10.10 -7.15 -14.09
N TRP A 33 10.41 -6.42 -15.14
CA TRP A 33 10.08 -5.00 -15.27
C TRP A 33 9.40 -4.71 -16.60
N PHE A 34 8.65 -3.62 -16.65
CA PHE A 34 7.91 -3.21 -17.83
C PHE A 34 8.16 -1.73 -18.14
N ASP A 35 8.39 -1.44 -19.42
CA ASP A 35 8.36 -0.07 -19.94
C ASP A 35 6.89 0.39 -20.03
N ILE A 36 6.51 1.29 -19.14
CA ILE A 36 5.17 1.88 -19.13
C ILE A 36 5.13 3.26 -19.79
N ASP A 37 6.26 3.87 -20.11
CA ASP A 37 6.31 5.17 -20.78
C ASP A 37 5.64 5.09 -22.16
N SER A 38 5.65 3.92 -22.79
CA SER A 38 4.98 3.66 -24.07
C SER A 38 3.45 3.76 -24.01
N ILE A 39 2.84 3.51 -22.85
CA ILE A 39 1.38 3.55 -22.63
C ILE A 39 0.93 4.76 -21.81
N LEU A 40 1.84 5.44 -21.13
CA LEU A 40 1.61 6.69 -20.44
C LEU A 40 1.99 7.86 -21.35
N SER A 41 0.98 8.58 -21.86
CA SER A 41 1.22 9.78 -22.68
C SER A 41 1.92 10.86 -21.85
N GLU A 42 3.14 11.25 -22.24
CA GLU A 42 3.92 12.27 -21.51
C GLU A 42 3.17 13.61 -21.41
N ASN A 43 2.37 13.95 -22.41
CA ASN A 43 1.59 15.19 -22.44
C ASN A 43 0.45 15.22 -21.40
N ASP A 44 0.03 14.05 -20.90
CA ASP A 44 -1.08 13.91 -19.96
C ASP A 44 -0.56 13.79 -18.50
N ARG A 45 0.77 13.80 -18.30
CA ARG A 45 1.40 13.63 -16.99
C ARG A 45 1.78 14.97 -16.35
N PRO A 46 1.67 15.13 -15.04
CA PRO A 46 2.07 16.35 -14.36
C PRO A 46 3.58 16.60 -14.45
N GLY A 47 3.95 17.88 -14.50
CA GLY A 47 5.35 18.31 -14.51
C GLY A 47 6.12 17.93 -15.78
N THR A 48 7.43 17.91 -15.69
CA THR A 48 8.34 17.50 -16.78
C THR A 48 8.91 16.12 -16.49
N LYS A 49 9.21 15.34 -17.55
CA LYS A 49 9.87 14.04 -17.40
C LYS A 49 11.19 14.22 -16.65
N PRO A 50 11.34 13.56 -15.48
CA PRO A 50 12.58 13.66 -14.74
C PRO A 50 13.71 12.89 -15.44
N PRO A 51 14.99 13.21 -15.15
CA PRO A 51 16.10 12.42 -15.61
C PRO A 51 16.01 10.98 -15.08
N ASP A 52 16.69 10.05 -15.76
CA ASP A 52 16.65 8.62 -15.39
C ASP A 52 17.29 8.34 -14.00
N SER A 53 18.17 9.22 -13.53
CA SER A 53 18.75 9.14 -12.17
C SER A 53 17.79 9.70 -11.12
N TYR A 54 17.83 9.08 -9.92
CA TYR A 54 17.13 9.59 -8.74
C TYR A 54 17.93 10.63 -7.95
N ASP A 55 19.17 10.93 -8.38
CA ASP A 55 20.08 11.78 -7.63
C ASP A 55 19.63 13.25 -7.61
N GLY A 56 19.72 13.87 -6.44
CA GLY A 56 19.52 15.31 -6.27
C GLY A 56 18.09 15.82 -6.46
N ARG A 57 17.09 14.92 -6.54
CA ARG A 57 15.68 15.29 -6.68
C ARG A 57 14.78 14.47 -5.75
N ALA A 58 13.59 14.96 -5.49
CA ALA A 58 12.55 14.16 -4.85
C ALA A 58 12.14 12.98 -5.75
N VAL A 59 11.71 11.88 -5.15
CA VAL A 59 11.28 10.66 -5.84
C VAL A 59 9.92 10.26 -5.31
N ASN A 60 8.98 10.01 -6.22
CA ASN A 60 7.64 9.54 -5.91
C ASN A 60 7.45 8.13 -6.46
N LEU A 61 7.25 7.16 -5.58
CA LEU A 61 7.01 5.76 -5.93
C LEU A 61 5.57 5.39 -5.60
N LEU A 62 4.91 4.69 -6.52
CA LEU A 62 3.62 4.07 -6.25
C LEU A 62 3.84 2.61 -5.85
N VAL A 63 3.54 2.27 -4.61
CA VAL A 63 3.61 0.91 -4.09
C VAL A 63 2.19 0.35 -4.00
N LEU A 64 1.96 -0.76 -4.69
CA LEU A 64 0.65 -1.41 -4.78
C LEU A 64 0.71 -2.82 -4.22
N GLY A 65 -0.23 -3.15 -3.35
CA GLY A 65 -0.48 -4.52 -2.89
C GLY A 65 -1.66 -5.11 -3.67
N THR A 66 -1.46 -6.26 -4.31
CA THR A 66 -2.53 -6.93 -5.07
C THR A 66 -2.92 -8.25 -4.43
N ASP A 67 -4.21 -8.54 -4.46
CA ASP A 67 -4.81 -9.80 -4.02
C ASP A 67 -4.89 -10.86 -5.12
N SER A 68 -4.16 -10.66 -6.23
CA SER A 68 -4.12 -11.65 -7.32
C SER A 68 -3.76 -13.04 -6.79
N ARG A 69 -4.65 -14.00 -7.02
CA ARG A 69 -4.46 -15.41 -6.64
C ARG A 69 -3.91 -16.28 -7.76
N ALA A 70 -3.47 -15.67 -8.85
CA ALA A 70 -2.96 -16.39 -10.02
C ALA A 70 -1.61 -17.05 -9.75
N GLY A 71 -1.43 -18.27 -10.23
CA GLY A 71 -0.19 -19.02 -10.11
C GLY A 71 0.17 -19.35 -8.65
N ASP A 72 1.42 -19.08 -8.28
CA ASP A 72 1.96 -19.38 -6.94
C ASP A 72 1.37 -18.48 -5.81
N ASN A 73 0.46 -17.55 -6.15
CA ASN A 73 -0.18 -16.64 -5.19
C ASN A 73 -1.40 -17.25 -4.49
N ASN A 74 -1.80 -18.46 -4.81
CA ASN A 74 -2.86 -19.18 -4.09
C ASN A 74 -2.29 -19.81 -2.79
N VAL A 75 -1.92 -18.93 -1.84
CA VAL A 75 -1.20 -19.31 -0.61
C VAL A 75 -2.09 -19.90 0.47
N ASP A 76 -3.41 -19.82 0.34
CA ASP A 76 -4.39 -20.29 1.34
C ASP A 76 -5.17 -21.53 0.89
N GLY A 77 -4.89 -22.05 -0.32
CA GLY A 77 -5.53 -23.28 -0.81
C GLY A 77 -7.04 -23.18 -1.00
N SER A 78 -7.61 -21.98 -0.87
CA SER A 78 -9.02 -21.76 -1.16
C SER A 78 -9.24 -21.91 -2.66
N GLN A 79 -9.55 -23.13 -3.08
CA GLN A 79 -10.09 -23.42 -4.40
C GLN A 79 -11.54 -22.89 -4.41
N GLY A 80 -11.67 -21.58 -4.52
CA GLY A 80 -12.94 -20.99 -4.96
C GLY A 80 -13.03 -21.21 -6.45
N ASP A 81 -14.17 -21.77 -6.85
CA ASP A 81 -14.57 -22.04 -8.20
C ASP A 81 -14.05 -21.01 -9.22
N ASP A 82 -13.71 -21.47 -10.41
CA ASP A 82 -13.34 -20.88 -11.69
C ASP A 82 -13.71 -19.41 -12.04
N GLU A 83 -14.07 -18.58 -11.09
CA GLU A 83 -14.12 -17.13 -11.29
C GLU A 83 -12.68 -16.61 -11.34
N VAL A 84 -12.25 -16.25 -12.54
CA VAL A 84 -11.07 -15.43 -12.78
C VAL A 84 -11.21 -14.17 -11.91
N SER A 85 -10.67 -14.23 -10.71
CA SER A 85 -10.67 -13.09 -9.80
C SER A 85 -9.88 -11.99 -10.48
N VAL A 86 -10.58 -10.96 -10.95
CA VAL A 86 -9.95 -9.77 -11.52
C VAL A 86 -9.03 -9.18 -10.43
N ALA A 87 -7.73 -9.13 -10.71
CA ALA A 87 -6.76 -8.61 -9.77
C ALA A 87 -7.13 -7.16 -9.38
N ARG A 88 -7.17 -6.88 -8.08
CA ARG A 88 -7.43 -5.54 -7.53
C ARG A 88 -6.27 -5.12 -6.65
N SER A 89 -6.08 -3.81 -6.53
CA SER A 89 -5.13 -3.26 -5.58
C SER A 89 -5.87 -2.94 -4.28
N ASP A 90 -5.67 -3.75 -3.26
CA ASP A 90 -6.26 -3.53 -1.93
C ASP A 90 -5.44 -2.55 -1.08
N THR A 91 -4.19 -2.33 -1.45
CA THR A 91 -3.27 -1.40 -0.78
C THR A 91 -2.59 -0.53 -1.83
N ALA A 92 -2.64 0.78 -1.65
CA ALA A 92 -1.93 1.73 -2.49
C ALA A 92 -1.26 2.79 -1.62
N LEU A 93 0.06 2.95 -1.79
CA LEU A 93 0.85 3.96 -1.12
C LEU A 93 1.61 4.79 -2.14
N VAL A 94 1.53 6.11 -1.98
CA VAL A 94 2.46 7.04 -2.62
C VAL A 94 3.60 7.31 -1.64
N VAL A 95 4.79 6.84 -1.97
CA VAL A 95 6.00 7.01 -1.16
C VAL A 95 6.82 8.14 -1.75
N HIS A 96 6.84 9.26 -1.05
CA HIS A 96 7.63 10.43 -1.39
C HIS A 96 8.94 10.41 -0.61
N ILE A 97 10.05 10.41 -1.32
CA ILE A 97 11.41 10.51 -0.78
C ILE A 97 11.91 11.92 -1.07
N SER A 98 12.19 12.71 -0.03
CA SER A 98 12.65 14.09 -0.19
C SER A 98 13.97 14.19 -0.96
N ALA A 99 14.18 15.30 -1.67
CA ALA A 99 15.40 15.53 -2.46
C ALA A 99 16.68 15.48 -1.61
N ASP A 100 16.60 15.95 -0.37
CA ASP A 100 17.72 15.95 0.58
C ASP A 100 17.93 14.60 1.30
N ARG A 101 17.09 13.59 1.01
CA ARG A 101 17.14 12.25 1.62
C ARG A 101 17.03 12.24 3.15
N LYS A 102 16.31 13.20 3.73
CA LYS A 102 16.12 13.30 5.18
C LYS A 102 14.72 12.96 5.65
N ARG A 103 13.78 12.74 4.71
CA ARG A 103 12.38 12.47 5.00
C ARG A 103 11.80 11.50 3.98
N ILE A 104 10.93 10.62 4.46
CA ILE A 104 10.07 9.76 3.64
C ILE A 104 8.65 9.94 4.13
N ASP A 105 7.74 10.31 3.24
CA ASP A 105 6.31 10.39 3.53
C ASP A 105 5.58 9.31 2.72
N ALA A 106 4.94 8.36 3.39
CA ALA A 106 4.17 7.28 2.77
C ALA A 106 2.67 7.56 2.97
N VAL A 107 1.99 7.97 1.92
CA VAL A 107 0.56 8.30 1.95
C VAL A 107 -0.25 7.15 1.41
N SER A 108 -1.06 6.53 2.28
CA SER A 108 -1.99 5.46 1.92
C SER A 108 -3.28 6.04 1.35
N ILE A 109 -3.70 5.55 0.19
CA ILE A 109 -4.96 5.88 -0.45
C ILE A 109 -5.97 4.77 -0.13
N PRO A 110 -7.10 5.06 0.56
CA PRO A 110 -8.12 4.04 0.80
C PRO A 110 -8.68 3.49 -0.51
N ARG A 111 -8.81 2.18 -0.60
CA ARG A 111 -9.22 1.48 -1.84
C ARG A 111 -10.62 1.87 -2.32
N ASP A 112 -11.49 2.26 -1.38
CA ASP A 112 -12.89 2.63 -1.61
C ASP A 112 -13.08 4.15 -1.82
N THR A 113 -11.99 4.88 -2.08
CA THR A 113 -12.03 6.30 -2.41
C THR A 113 -12.70 6.50 -3.77
N LEU A 114 -13.68 7.40 -3.84
CA LEU A 114 -14.28 7.82 -5.10
C LEU A 114 -13.33 8.79 -5.82
N VAL A 115 -12.99 8.45 -7.05
CA VAL A 115 -12.05 9.21 -7.90
C VAL A 115 -12.46 9.10 -9.37
N ASP A 116 -12.04 10.08 -10.16
CA ASP A 116 -12.15 10.00 -11.62
C ASP A 116 -11.02 9.14 -12.19
N ILE A 117 -11.34 7.97 -12.69
CA ILE A 117 -10.40 7.07 -13.37
C ILE A 117 -10.31 7.48 -14.84
N PRO A 118 -9.13 7.87 -15.34
CA PRO A 118 -8.96 8.22 -16.75
C PRO A 118 -9.01 6.96 -17.64
N SER A 119 -9.27 7.17 -18.93
CA SER A 119 -9.01 6.11 -19.93
C SER A 119 -7.52 5.74 -19.92
N CYS A 120 -7.24 4.45 -19.87
CA CYS A 120 -5.88 3.90 -19.80
C CYS A 120 -5.58 3.06 -21.03
N LYS A 121 -4.34 3.13 -21.51
CA LYS A 121 -3.81 2.16 -22.47
C LYS A 121 -3.18 1.00 -21.74
N THR A 122 -3.34 -0.20 -22.27
CA THR A 122 -2.71 -1.41 -21.72
C THR A 122 -1.50 -1.82 -22.55
N LEU A 123 -0.60 -2.61 -21.97
CA LEU A 123 0.57 -3.14 -22.68
C LEU A 123 0.20 -4.09 -23.83
N ASP A 124 -1.06 -4.57 -23.88
CA ASP A 124 -1.60 -5.35 -24.99
C ASP A 124 -2.15 -4.49 -26.14
N GLY A 125 -2.04 -3.17 -26.03
CA GLY A 125 -2.51 -2.22 -27.03
C GLY A 125 -4.01 -1.89 -26.97
N ASN A 126 -4.72 -2.42 -25.95
CA ASN A 126 -6.11 -2.09 -25.70
C ASN A 126 -6.23 -0.75 -24.96
N SER A 127 -7.45 -0.23 -24.86
CA SER A 127 -7.77 0.95 -24.08
C SER A 127 -9.00 0.69 -23.22
N THR A 128 -8.98 1.21 -21.98
CA THR A 128 -10.13 1.19 -21.08
C THR A 128 -10.99 2.44 -21.30
N GLY A 129 -12.25 2.39 -20.89
CA GLY A 129 -13.07 3.60 -20.74
C GLY A 129 -12.58 4.47 -19.59
N ALA A 130 -12.97 5.76 -19.59
CA ALA A 130 -12.89 6.58 -18.39
C ALA A 130 -14.11 6.31 -17.50
N GLU A 131 -13.95 6.47 -16.20
CA GLU A 131 -14.99 6.27 -15.19
C GLU A 131 -15.00 7.47 -14.25
N GLU A 132 -16.13 8.15 -14.12
CA GLU A 132 -16.34 9.24 -13.16
C GLU A 132 -16.82 8.64 -11.84
N ASP A 133 -16.36 9.20 -10.72
CA ASP A 133 -16.69 8.72 -9.38
C ASP A 133 -16.51 7.20 -9.18
N GLY A 134 -15.54 6.60 -9.88
CA GLY A 134 -15.19 5.19 -9.73
C GLY A 134 -14.45 4.90 -8.43
N GLN A 135 -14.50 3.66 -7.95
CA GLN A 135 -13.66 3.24 -6.83
C GLN A 135 -12.19 3.24 -7.24
N PHE A 136 -11.32 3.77 -6.38
CA PHE A 136 -9.88 3.83 -6.64
C PHE A 136 -9.27 2.48 -7.03
N ASN A 137 -9.65 1.40 -6.33
CA ASN A 137 -9.13 0.06 -6.63
C ASN A 137 -9.58 -0.50 -8.00
N SER A 138 -10.66 0.06 -8.58
CA SER A 138 -11.11 -0.30 -9.93
C SER A 138 -10.13 0.17 -11.01
N ALA A 139 -9.32 1.19 -10.74
CA ALA A 139 -8.29 1.64 -11.69
C ALA A 139 -7.30 0.51 -12.04
N PHE A 140 -6.89 -0.27 -11.02
CA PHE A 140 -6.02 -1.43 -11.23
C PHE A 140 -6.74 -2.52 -12.04
N ALA A 141 -7.96 -2.86 -11.65
CA ALA A 141 -8.77 -3.86 -12.33
C ALA A 141 -9.03 -3.49 -13.79
N ASN A 142 -9.37 -2.22 -14.05
CA ASN A 142 -9.60 -1.70 -15.41
C ASN A 142 -8.35 -1.87 -16.28
N GLY A 143 -7.17 -1.53 -15.76
CA GLY A 143 -5.91 -1.66 -16.49
C GLY A 143 -5.45 -3.12 -16.67
N ALA A 144 -5.67 -3.99 -15.68
CA ALA A 144 -5.31 -5.40 -15.74
C ALA A 144 -6.29 -6.22 -16.62
N GLY A 145 -7.55 -5.77 -16.72
CA GLY A 145 -8.61 -6.51 -17.41
C GLY A 145 -8.84 -7.88 -16.77
N SER A 146 -9.10 -8.89 -17.57
CA SER A 146 -9.25 -10.29 -17.10
C SER A 146 -7.89 -11.02 -16.95
N GLY A 147 -6.76 -10.36 -17.25
CA GLY A 147 -5.44 -10.96 -17.15
C GLY A 147 -4.93 -10.98 -15.71
N SER A 148 -4.15 -12.02 -15.41
CA SER A 148 -3.51 -12.19 -14.10
C SER A 148 -1.99 -12.37 -14.21
N ASP A 149 -1.45 -12.34 -15.42
CA ASP A 149 -0.02 -12.40 -15.65
C ASP A 149 0.68 -11.08 -15.29
N LYS A 150 2.00 -11.10 -15.20
CA LYS A 150 2.77 -9.91 -14.81
C LYS A 150 2.59 -8.72 -15.76
N LYS A 151 2.25 -8.97 -17.03
CA LYS A 151 1.97 -7.92 -18.02
C LYS A 151 0.63 -7.22 -17.75
N ALA A 152 -0.40 -7.98 -17.43
CA ALA A 152 -1.69 -7.46 -17.01
C ALA A 152 -1.55 -6.68 -15.69
N VAL A 153 -0.81 -7.23 -14.71
CA VAL A 153 -0.48 -6.55 -13.44
C VAL A 153 0.21 -5.21 -13.70
N ALA A 154 1.19 -5.16 -14.61
CA ALA A 154 1.88 -3.91 -14.98
C ALA A 154 0.94 -2.90 -15.66
N SER A 155 0.01 -3.36 -16.51
CA SER A 155 -1.01 -2.51 -17.12
C SER A 155 -1.97 -1.94 -16.06
N GLY A 156 -2.37 -2.77 -15.07
CA GLY A 156 -3.16 -2.33 -13.91
C GLY A 156 -2.44 -1.27 -13.09
N ALA A 157 -1.15 -1.50 -12.81
CA ALA A 157 -0.32 -0.53 -12.09
C ALA A 157 -0.18 0.79 -12.86
N ALA A 158 0.00 0.74 -14.18
CA ALA A 158 0.09 1.95 -15.01
C ALA A 158 -1.22 2.75 -15.02
N CYS A 159 -2.38 2.07 -15.04
CA CYS A 159 -3.68 2.74 -14.95
C CYS A 159 -3.90 3.37 -13.57
N THR A 160 -3.53 2.67 -12.49
CA THR A 160 -3.56 3.20 -11.13
C THR A 160 -2.63 4.42 -11.00
N LEU A 161 -1.41 4.33 -11.56
CA LEU A 161 -0.46 5.43 -11.58
C LEU A 161 -1.07 6.68 -12.26
N LYS A 162 -1.65 6.51 -13.44
CA LYS A 162 -2.31 7.61 -14.17
C LYS A 162 -3.47 8.21 -13.36
N THR A 163 -4.22 7.39 -12.64
CA THR A 163 -5.31 7.83 -11.76
C THR A 163 -4.77 8.62 -10.58
N VAL A 164 -3.69 8.16 -9.93
CA VAL A 164 -3.02 8.89 -8.85
C VAL A 164 -2.49 10.23 -9.34
N GLU A 165 -1.82 10.29 -10.48
CA GLU A 165 -1.32 11.54 -11.07
C GLU A 165 -2.45 12.53 -11.34
N LYS A 166 -3.59 12.05 -11.89
CA LYS A 166 -4.78 12.89 -12.13
C LYS A 166 -5.36 13.44 -10.83
N MET A 167 -5.46 12.60 -9.79
CA MET A 167 -6.03 12.98 -8.49
C MET A 167 -5.14 13.96 -7.73
N THR A 168 -3.81 13.77 -7.77
CA THR A 168 -2.86 14.44 -6.88
C THR A 168 -2.09 15.60 -7.52
N ASN A 169 -2.04 15.64 -8.84
CA ASN A 169 -1.14 16.49 -9.63
C ASN A 169 0.36 16.24 -9.33
N ILE A 170 0.70 15.07 -8.75
CA ILE A 170 2.07 14.66 -8.47
C ILE A 170 2.51 13.68 -9.53
N ARG A 171 3.64 13.94 -10.18
CA ARG A 171 4.24 12.97 -11.07
C ARG A 171 4.80 11.79 -10.28
N ILE A 172 4.42 10.58 -10.66
CA ILE A 172 4.93 9.34 -10.09
C ILE A 172 6.09 8.84 -10.94
N ASP A 173 7.24 8.65 -10.35
CA ASP A 173 8.44 8.23 -11.08
C ASP A 173 8.36 6.77 -11.51
N ASP A 174 7.99 5.90 -10.59
CA ASP A 174 8.00 4.47 -10.79
C ASP A 174 6.92 3.77 -9.95
N PHE A 175 6.61 2.53 -10.29
CA PHE A 175 5.73 1.69 -9.46
C PHE A 175 6.41 0.39 -9.04
N ILE A 176 5.91 -0.16 -7.93
CA ILE A 176 6.24 -1.49 -7.42
C ILE A 176 4.93 -2.17 -7.06
N VAL A 177 4.66 -3.34 -7.64
CA VAL A 177 3.53 -4.19 -7.26
C VAL A 177 4.04 -5.38 -6.48
N ILE A 178 3.43 -5.60 -5.33
CA ILE A 178 3.73 -6.68 -4.39
C ILE A 178 2.49 -7.56 -4.29
N ASP A 179 2.60 -8.82 -4.64
CA ASP A 179 1.58 -9.82 -4.42
C ASP A 179 1.79 -10.55 -3.07
N PHE A 180 0.90 -11.44 -2.70
CA PHE A 180 0.97 -12.18 -1.43
C PHE A 180 2.25 -12.98 -1.26
N ASN A 181 2.68 -13.67 -2.31
CA ASN A 181 3.92 -14.42 -2.31
C ASN A 181 5.15 -13.49 -2.19
N GLY A 182 5.10 -12.35 -2.90
CA GLY A 182 6.12 -11.31 -2.81
C GLY A 182 6.25 -10.74 -1.41
N LEU A 183 5.14 -10.40 -0.75
CA LEU A 183 5.16 -9.90 0.63
C LEU A 183 5.81 -10.90 1.58
N SER A 184 5.38 -12.17 1.52
CA SER A 184 5.95 -13.24 2.34
C SER A 184 7.46 -13.36 2.13
N LYS A 185 7.91 -13.44 0.88
CA LYS A 185 9.34 -13.55 0.55
C LYS A 185 10.17 -12.32 0.95
N VAL A 186 9.62 -11.12 0.85
CA VAL A 186 10.28 -9.90 1.32
C VAL A 186 10.52 -9.96 2.82
N VAL A 187 9.49 -10.32 3.60
CA VAL A 187 9.61 -10.46 5.06
C VAL A 187 10.60 -11.54 5.44
N ASP A 188 10.57 -12.70 4.78
CA ASP A 188 11.53 -13.79 5.03
C ASP A 188 12.97 -13.37 4.68
N SER A 189 13.14 -12.62 3.60
CA SER A 189 14.46 -12.09 3.20
C SER A 189 15.03 -11.07 4.20
N LEU A 190 14.14 -10.37 4.94
CA LEU A 190 14.52 -9.51 6.07
C LEU A 190 14.87 -10.32 7.34
N GLY A 191 14.68 -11.64 7.35
CA GLY A 191 14.83 -12.49 8.53
C GLY A 191 13.68 -12.39 9.51
N GLY A 192 12.52 -11.97 9.03
CA GLY A 192 11.32 -11.65 9.81
C GLY A 192 11.31 -10.21 10.33
N VAL A 193 10.14 -9.76 10.76
CA VAL A 193 9.91 -8.41 11.28
C VAL A 193 9.26 -8.45 12.66
N HIS A 194 9.53 -7.47 13.51
CA HIS A 194 8.88 -7.34 14.81
C HIS A 194 7.76 -6.31 14.73
N VAL A 195 6.56 -6.71 15.13
CA VAL A 195 5.36 -5.86 15.10
C VAL A 195 4.77 -5.78 16.50
N GLN A 196 4.39 -4.58 16.93
CA GLN A 196 3.60 -4.39 18.15
C GLN A 196 2.14 -4.71 17.83
N VAL A 197 1.65 -5.78 18.42
CA VAL A 197 0.25 -6.23 18.35
C VAL A 197 -0.49 -5.64 19.54
N ASP A 198 -1.49 -4.79 19.29
CA ASP A 198 -2.18 -4.06 20.36
C ASP A 198 -3.19 -4.91 21.11
N GLU A 199 -3.75 -5.92 20.43
CA GLU A 199 -4.71 -6.88 20.98
C GLU A 199 -4.50 -8.25 20.32
N ALA A 200 -4.73 -9.31 21.06
CA ALA A 200 -4.59 -10.66 20.54
C ALA A 200 -5.54 -10.90 19.35
N ILE A 201 -5.04 -11.62 18.34
CA ILE A 201 -5.80 -12.02 17.16
C ILE A 201 -6.16 -13.49 17.33
N ASP A 202 -7.44 -13.82 17.21
CA ASP A 202 -7.91 -15.21 17.19
C ASP A 202 -9.02 -15.35 16.14
N ASP A 203 -8.66 -15.89 14.97
CA ASP A 203 -9.55 -16.04 13.82
C ASP A 203 -9.65 -17.53 13.39
N PRO A 204 -10.23 -18.40 14.23
CA PRO A 204 -10.26 -19.84 13.98
C PRO A 204 -11.18 -20.22 12.80
N ASP A 205 -12.19 -19.42 12.52
CA ASP A 205 -13.26 -19.79 11.59
C ASP A 205 -12.94 -19.43 10.12
N TYR A 206 -12.06 -18.46 9.91
CA TYR A 206 -11.74 -17.95 8.56
C TYR A 206 -10.32 -18.26 8.11
N THR A 207 -9.33 -17.91 8.93
CA THR A 207 -7.91 -18.06 8.55
C THR A 207 -7.16 -19.07 9.41
N GLY A 208 -7.69 -19.44 10.57
CA GLY A 208 -6.98 -20.22 11.58
C GLY A 208 -5.82 -19.47 12.25
N PHE A 209 -5.67 -18.18 11.98
CA PHE A 209 -4.54 -17.37 12.44
C PHE A 209 -4.73 -16.95 13.89
N LYS A 210 -3.69 -17.19 14.69
CA LYS A 210 -3.61 -16.77 16.10
C LYS A 210 -2.32 -16.02 16.32
N LEU A 211 -2.42 -14.90 17.05
CA LEU A 211 -1.27 -14.07 17.40
C LEU A 211 -1.53 -13.41 18.76
N ASP A 212 -0.60 -13.53 19.68
CA ASP A 212 -0.72 -12.94 21.01
C ASP A 212 -0.49 -11.42 20.96
N GLU A 213 -1.05 -10.71 21.94
CA GLU A 213 -0.76 -9.30 22.21
C GLU A 213 0.72 -9.08 22.52
N GLY A 214 1.23 -7.89 22.25
CA GLY A 214 2.60 -7.50 22.56
C GLY A 214 3.53 -7.52 21.36
N CYS A 215 4.83 -7.60 21.61
CA CYS A 215 5.84 -7.61 20.56
C CYS A 215 5.99 -9.02 19.96
N GLN A 216 5.59 -9.18 18.72
CA GLN A 216 5.60 -10.45 18.01
C GLN A 216 6.58 -10.41 16.84
N LYS A 217 7.39 -11.47 16.67
CA LYS A 217 8.21 -11.68 15.50
C LYS A 217 7.41 -12.43 14.45
N LEU A 218 7.19 -11.82 13.30
CA LEU A 218 6.48 -12.40 12.17
C LEU A 218 7.48 -12.87 11.10
N ASP A 219 7.34 -14.10 10.65
CA ASP A 219 7.91 -14.57 9.39
C ASP A 219 7.00 -14.13 8.21
N GLY A 220 7.36 -14.51 6.98
CA GLY A 220 6.59 -14.10 5.81
C GLY A 220 5.14 -14.57 5.82
N GLN A 221 4.88 -15.79 6.28
CA GLN A 221 3.52 -16.35 6.34
C GLN A 221 2.68 -15.65 7.41
N ALA A 222 3.24 -15.45 8.60
CA ALA A 222 2.56 -14.76 9.69
C ALA A 222 2.30 -13.28 9.36
N ALA A 223 3.26 -12.62 8.69
CA ALA A 223 3.09 -11.23 8.23
C ALA A 223 1.97 -11.10 7.19
N LEU A 224 1.86 -12.05 6.26
CA LEU A 224 0.78 -12.10 5.29
C LEU A 224 -0.58 -12.27 5.99
N GLN A 225 -0.70 -13.21 6.93
CA GLN A 225 -1.94 -13.41 7.70
C GLN A 225 -2.30 -12.16 8.50
N TYR A 226 -1.32 -11.55 9.19
CA TYR A 226 -1.51 -10.32 9.97
C TYR A 226 -2.04 -9.16 9.12
N ALA A 227 -1.55 -9.01 7.88
CA ALA A 227 -2.01 -7.97 6.96
C ALA A 227 -3.42 -8.20 6.41
N ARG A 228 -3.89 -9.47 6.36
CA ARG A 228 -5.15 -9.89 5.72
C ARG A 228 -6.29 -10.11 6.69
N VAL A 229 -6.01 -10.45 7.95
CA VAL A 229 -7.05 -10.79 8.93
C VAL A 229 -8.08 -9.68 9.07
N ARG A 230 -9.36 -10.06 9.04
CA ARG A 230 -10.51 -9.14 9.16
C ARG A 230 -11.41 -9.49 10.35
N HIS A 231 -11.36 -10.74 10.78
CA HIS A 231 -12.19 -11.28 11.85
C HIS A 231 -11.33 -11.60 13.07
N GLY A 232 -11.95 -11.70 14.24
CA GLY A 232 -11.21 -12.04 15.45
C GLY A 232 -10.24 -10.97 15.94
N VAL A 233 -10.36 -9.71 15.47
CA VAL A 233 -9.51 -8.59 15.88
C VAL A 233 -10.21 -7.25 15.64
N GLY A 234 -10.16 -6.36 16.62
CA GLY A 234 -10.75 -5.02 16.54
C GLY A 234 -12.25 -5.02 16.23
N ASP A 235 -12.69 -3.96 15.61
CA ASP A 235 -14.08 -3.78 15.15
C ASP A 235 -14.39 -4.43 13.79
N GLY A 236 -13.40 -5.11 13.19
CA GLY A 236 -13.53 -5.71 11.85
C GLY A 236 -13.55 -4.70 10.70
N SER A 237 -13.36 -3.41 10.98
CA SER A 237 -13.39 -2.35 9.99
C SER A 237 -12.17 -2.36 9.06
N ASP A 238 -12.33 -1.78 7.86
CA ASP A 238 -11.20 -1.52 6.96
C ASP A 238 -10.16 -0.58 7.58
N ILE A 239 -10.54 0.29 8.50
CA ILE A 239 -9.64 1.20 9.22
C ILE A 239 -8.67 0.43 10.10
N SER A 240 -9.16 -0.57 10.85
CA SER A 240 -8.30 -1.43 11.67
C SER A 240 -7.31 -2.24 10.80
N ARG A 241 -7.73 -2.68 9.62
CA ARG A 241 -6.86 -3.34 8.64
C ARG A 241 -5.77 -2.41 8.11
N ILE A 242 -6.12 -1.18 7.70
CA ILE A 242 -5.15 -0.17 7.24
C ILE A 242 -4.11 0.10 8.33
N SER A 243 -4.53 0.24 9.60
CA SER A 243 -3.62 0.43 10.72
C SER A 243 -2.63 -0.74 10.86
N ARG A 244 -3.09 -1.99 10.76
CA ARG A 244 -2.21 -3.17 10.79
C ARG A 244 -1.23 -3.20 9.61
N GLN A 245 -1.69 -2.90 8.42
CA GLN A 245 -0.82 -2.80 7.24
C GLN A 245 0.25 -1.73 7.40
N GLN A 246 -0.10 -0.55 7.94
CA GLN A 246 0.87 0.52 8.23
C GLN A 246 1.89 0.09 9.29
N LYS A 247 1.48 -0.61 10.35
CA LYS A 247 2.40 -1.17 11.36
C LYS A 247 3.36 -2.18 10.75
N LEU A 248 2.86 -3.09 9.91
CA LEU A 248 3.70 -4.05 9.21
C LEU A 248 4.70 -3.34 8.28
N MET A 249 4.26 -2.37 7.48
CA MET A 249 5.12 -1.58 6.61
C MET A 249 6.18 -0.80 7.40
N SER A 250 5.80 -0.20 8.53
CA SER A 250 6.73 0.48 9.43
C SER A 250 7.79 -0.47 10.00
N ALA A 251 7.39 -1.66 10.40
CA ALA A 251 8.29 -2.71 10.90
C ALA A 251 9.26 -3.19 9.80
N MET A 252 8.75 -3.40 8.58
CA MET A 252 9.59 -3.76 7.42
C MET A 252 10.60 -2.66 7.08
N ALA A 253 10.17 -1.39 7.04
CA ALA A 253 11.04 -0.24 6.80
C ALA A 253 12.11 -0.10 7.89
N SER A 254 11.73 -0.22 9.17
CA SER A 254 12.64 -0.20 10.30
C SER A 254 13.71 -1.29 10.17
N LYS A 255 13.28 -2.52 9.89
CA LYS A 255 14.19 -3.66 9.72
C LYS A 255 15.12 -3.49 8.53
N ALA A 256 14.60 -3.03 7.40
CA ALA A 256 15.38 -2.79 6.18
C ALA A 256 16.46 -1.73 6.40
N LEU A 257 16.13 -0.62 7.07
CA LEU A 257 17.05 0.48 7.31
C LEU A 257 18.07 0.16 8.41
N SER A 258 17.67 -0.55 9.48
CA SER A 258 18.56 -0.84 10.62
C SER A 258 19.61 -1.91 10.32
N SER A 259 19.35 -2.83 9.40
CA SER A 259 20.17 -4.03 9.20
C SER A 259 21.10 -3.99 7.99
N ASN A 260 21.22 -2.85 7.30
CA ASN A 260 21.98 -2.71 6.03
C ASN A 260 21.60 -3.75 4.95
N VAL A 261 20.45 -4.41 5.13
CA VAL A 261 19.97 -5.47 4.23
C VAL A 261 19.72 -4.92 2.83
N LEU A 262 19.26 -3.67 2.74
CA LEU A 262 18.98 -3.00 1.46
C LEU A 262 20.18 -2.93 0.51
N THR A 263 21.41 -3.01 1.04
CA THR A 263 22.63 -2.99 0.22
C THR A 263 23.20 -4.37 -0.06
N GLN A 264 22.61 -5.42 0.50
CA GLN A 264 23.04 -6.80 0.24
C GLN A 264 22.46 -7.26 -1.10
N SER A 265 23.33 -7.61 -2.03
CA SER A 265 22.94 -8.05 -3.38
C SER A 265 21.97 -9.24 -3.38
N GLY A 266 22.11 -10.15 -2.41
CA GLY A 266 21.22 -11.30 -2.26
C GLY A 266 19.79 -10.89 -1.90
N PHE A 267 19.61 -9.93 -0.97
CA PHE A 267 18.31 -9.40 -0.61
C PHE A 267 17.64 -8.69 -1.79
N LEU A 268 18.36 -7.78 -2.45
CA LEU A 268 17.83 -7.04 -3.60
C LEU A 268 17.38 -7.99 -4.70
N THR A 269 18.16 -9.03 -4.98
CA THR A 269 17.84 -9.99 -6.02
C THR A 269 16.60 -10.82 -5.66
N SER A 270 16.57 -11.42 -4.46
CA SER A 270 15.45 -12.28 -4.05
C SER A 270 14.14 -11.50 -3.94
N THR A 271 14.22 -10.23 -3.53
CA THR A 271 13.07 -9.34 -3.45
C THR A 271 12.56 -8.96 -4.85
N LEU A 272 13.43 -8.48 -5.73
CA LEU A 272 13.04 -8.02 -7.07
C LEU A 272 12.47 -9.14 -7.96
N GLU A 273 12.93 -10.37 -7.82
CA GLU A 273 12.40 -11.53 -8.58
C GLU A 273 10.90 -11.76 -8.32
N THR A 274 10.41 -11.35 -7.14
CA THR A 274 9.02 -11.56 -6.71
C THR A 274 8.10 -10.38 -7.04
N LEU A 275 8.67 -9.22 -7.39
CA LEU A 275 7.93 -8.00 -7.64
C LEU A 275 7.64 -7.83 -9.15
N THR A 276 6.64 -7.00 -9.43
CA THR A 276 6.41 -6.43 -10.77
C THR A 276 6.69 -4.94 -10.68
N THR A 277 7.61 -4.43 -11.50
CA THR A 277 8.07 -3.04 -11.39
C THR A 277 8.07 -2.33 -12.74
N SER A 278 8.11 -1.00 -12.72
CA SER A 278 8.50 -0.20 -13.87
C SER A 278 10.00 -0.37 -14.17
N GLU A 279 10.40 -0.03 -15.40
CA GLU A 279 11.74 -0.30 -15.92
C GLU A 279 12.85 0.30 -15.04
N ARG A 280 12.73 1.57 -14.68
CA ARG A 280 13.79 2.29 -13.98
C ARG A 280 14.12 1.69 -12.61
N ILE A 281 13.09 1.46 -11.76
CA ILE A 281 13.28 0.88 -10.44
C ILE A 281 13.62 -0.62 -10.52
N GLY A 282 13.24 -1.32 -11.59
CA GLY A 282 13.59 -2.72 -11.85
C GLY A 282 15.06 -2.94 -12.20
N GLN A 283 15.80 -1.87 -12.51
CA GLN A 283 17.25 -1.97 -12.72
C GLN A 283 17.97 -1.98 -11.37
N ILE A 284 18.75 -3.04 -11.09
CA ILE A 284 19.45 -3.22 -9.80
C ILE A 284 20.32 -2.03 -9.45
N GLY A 285 20.98 -1.41 -10.44
CA GLY A 285 21.83 -0.23 -10.22
C GLY A 285 21.04 0.95 -9.65
N ASN A 286 19.88 1.25 -10.23
CA ASN A 286 19.01 2.35 -9.79
C ASN A 286 18.41 2.06 -8.41
N LEU A 287 17.90 0.84 -8.19
CA LEU A 287 17.37 0.44 -6.90
C LEU A 287 18.43 0.47 -5.81
N SER A 288 19.64 -0.05 -6.08
CA SER A 288 20.75 -0.04 -5.13
C SER A 288 21.17 1.39 -4.78
N GLY A 289 21.25 2.28 -5.79
CA GLY A 289 21.56 3.69 -5.59
C GLY A 289 20.51 4.38 -4.72
N LEU A 290 19.22 4.15 -5.02
CA LEU A 290 18.13 4.69 -4.21
C LEU A 290 18.15 4.13 -2.78
N ALA A 291 18.29 2.82 -2.61
CA ALA A 291 18.39 2.17 -1.31
C ALA A 291 19.58 2.71 -0.49
N TYR A 292 20.74 2.88 -1.12
CA TYR A 292 21.90 3.47 -0.47
C TYR A 292 21.63 4.93 -0.05
N SER A 293 20.95 5.71 -0.90
CA SER A 293 20.68 7.13 -0.62
C SER A 293 19.76 7.36 0.58
N VAL A 294 18.90 6.39 0.91
CA VAL A 294 17.95 6.49 2.04
C VAL A 294 18.43 5.82 3.33
N GLN A 295 19.60 5.17 3.35
CA GLN A 295 20.13 4.50 4.55
C GLN A 295 20.32 5.44 5.74
N GLY A 296 20.58 6.72 5.48
CA GLY A 296 20.72 7.74 6.53
C GLY A 296 19.40 8.27 7.09
N VAL A 297 18.26 7.85 6.53
CA VAL A 297 16.94 8.26 7.01
C VAL A 297 16.60 7.46 8.26
N GLY A 298 16.49 8.15 9.41
CA GLY A 298 16.02 7.51 10.63
C GLY A 298 14.54 7.13 10.54
N ILE A 299 14.15 6.09 11.25
CA ILE A 299 12.75 5.63 11.29
C ILE A 299 11.79 6.74 11.78
N ASP A 300 12.28 7.63 12.63
CA ASP A 300 11.55 8.82 13.11
C ASP A 300 11.28 9.87 12.03
N LYS A 301 11.90 9.72 10.87
CA LYS A 301 11.72 10.57 9.68
C LYS A 301 10.86 9.93 8.59
N ILE A 302 10.33 8.74 8.85
CA ILE A 302 9.34 8.08 7.99
C ILE A 302 7.95 8.37 8.56
N ASN A 303 7.13 9.06 7.79
CA ASN A 303 5.76 9.39 8.16
C ASN A 303 4.81 8.49 7.37
N PHE A 304 3.98 7.72 8.07
CA PHE A 304 2.87 7.00 7.47
C PHE A 304 1.59 7.82 7.67
N ILE A 305 0.93 8.16 6.57
CA ILE A 305 -0.22 9.05 6.53
C ILE A 305 -1.34 8.31 5.81
N THR A 306 -2.51 8.22 6.40
CA THR A 306 -3.71 7.88 5.64
C THR A 306 -4.22 9.16 4.97
N MET A 307 -4.47 9.12 3.66
CA MET A 307 -5.04 10.26 2.95
C MET A 307 -6.32 10.73 3.67
N PRO A 308 -6.38 11.99 4.10
CA PRO A 308 -7.56 12.53 4.78
C PRO A 308 -8.81 12.38 3.92
N ASN A 309 -9.81 11.75 4.47
CA ASN A 309 -11.04 11.42 3.78
C ASN A 309 -12.25 11.56 4.71
N GLU A 310 -13.43 11.62 4.12
CA GLU A 310 -14.71 11.59 4.81
C GLU A 310 -15.68 10.63 4.11
N ALA A 311 -16.73 10.22 4.80
CA ALA A 311 -17.73 9.32 4.24
C ALA A 311 -18.42 9.98 3.03
N ALA A 312 -18.58 9.23 1.95
CA ALA A 312 -19.41 9.64 0.82
C ALA A 312 -20.90 9.42 1.12
N ALA A 313 -21.77 9.83 0.21
CA ALA A 313 -23.21 9.56 0.30
C ALA A 313 -23.52 8.03 0.36
N ASP A 314 -22.71 7.20 -0.29
CA ASP A 314 -22.67 5.76 -0.08
C ASP A 314 -21.75 5.47 1.13
N GLU A 315 -22.33 4.98 2.23
CA GLU A 315 -21.61 4.71 3.50
C GLU A 315 -20.41 3.75 3.35
N ASN A 316 -20.32 2.99 2.25
CA ASN A 316 -19.20 2.12 1.95
C ASN A 316 -18.09 2.78 1.13
N ARG A 317 -18.19 4.09 0.89
CA ARG A 317 -17.25 4.87 0.08
C ARG A 317 -16.75 6.07 0.86
N VAL A 318 -15.59 6.56 0.44
CA VAL A 318 -15.00 7.78 1.01
C VAL A 318 -14.61 8.74 -0.10
N ILE A 319 -14.59 10.04 0.23
CA ILE A 319 -14.12 11.11 -0.64
C ILE A 319 -12.95 11.85 -0.01
N PRO A 320 -11.98 12.33 -0.82
CA PRO A 320 -10.86 13.11 -0.30
C PRO A 320 -11.33 14.47 0.25
N THR A 321 -10.80 14.86 1.41
CA THR A 321 -11.09 16.17 2.03
C THR A 321 -10.13 17.26 1.56
N GLU A 322 -10.35 18.49 2.00
CA GLU A 322 -9.39 19.59 1.83
C GLU A 322 -8.03 19.29 2.50
N GLY A 323 -8.02 18.47 3.57
CA GLY A 323 -6.80 17.94 4.17
C GLY A 323 -5.97 17.14 3.18
N ALA A 324 -6.60 16.30 2.38
CA ALA A 324 -5.93 15.53 1.34
C ALA A 324 -5.23 16.43 0.31
N LYS A 325 -5.90 17.49 -0.14
CA LYS A 325 -5.29 18.47 -1.07
C LYS A 325 -4.05 19.13 -0.49
N LYS A 326 -4.07 19.45 0.82
CA LYS A 326 -2.91 20.01 1.53
C LYS A 326 -1.76 19.01 1.63
N VAL A 327 -2.05 17.74 1.89
CA VAL A 327 -1.07 16.65 1.89
C VAL A 327 -0.38 16.56 0.52
N TRP A 328 -1.17 16.42 -0.55
CA TRP A 328 -0.61 16.29 -1.91
C TRP A 328 0.19 17.52 -2.33
N LYS A 329 -0.28 18.73 -2.00
CA LYS A 329 0.45 19.97 -2.27
C LYS A 329 1.77 20.06 -1.51
N ALA A 330 1.86 19.55 -0.29
CA ALA A 330 3.11 19.50 0.46
C ALA A 330 4.12 18.58 -0.23
N LEU A 331 3.69 17.39 -0.68
CA LEU A 331 4.55 16.45 -1.41
C LEU A 331 4.99 17.00 -2.77
N GLU A 332 4.08 17.63 -3.55
CA GLU A 332 4.41 18.29 -4.81
C GLU A 332 5.54 19.32 -4.64
N GLN A 333 5.57 20.02 -3.49
CA GLN A 333 6.56 21.05 -3.17
C GLN A 333 7.78 20.52 -2.40
N ASP A 334 7.91 19.21 -2.21
CA ASP A 334 8.93 18.55 -1.36
C ASP A 334 8.99 19.16 0.05
N LYS A 335 7.83 19.45 0.64
CA LYS A 335 7.70 20.01 1.99
C LYS A 335 7.15 18.97 2.97
N PRO A 336 7.51 19.08 4.27
CA PRO A 336 6.89 18.24 5.29
C PRO A 336 5.38 18.41 5.32
N VAL A 337 4.65 17.30 5.46
CA VAL A 337 3.21 17.32 5.69
C VAL A 337 2.95 17.82 7.12
N SER A 338 2.10 18.86 7.27
CA SER A 338 1.73 19.36 8.59
C SER A 338 0.78 18.40 9.31
N ALA A 339 0.86 18.36 10.63
CA ALA A 339 -0.04 17.53 11.43
C ALA A 339 -1.52 17.87 11.18
N ASP A 340 -1.84 19.15 11.01
CA ASP A 340 -3.21 19.61 10.71
C ASP A 340 -3.70 19.12 9.35
N ALA A 341 -2.81 19.01 8.37
CA ALA A 341 -3.16 18.50 7.04
C ALA A 341 -3.40 16.98 7.07
N ALA A 342 -2.70 16.26 7.92
CA ALA A 342 -2.80 14.80 8.08
C ALA A 342 -3.93 14.38 9.05
N ALA A 343 -4.58 15.33 9.73
CA ALA A 343 -5.67 15.01 10.65
C ALA A 343 -6.90 14.50 9.89
N PRO A 344 -7.61 13.49 10.41
CA PRO A 344 -8.90 13.09 9.86
C PRO A 344 -9.90 14.24 9.96
N ALA A 345 -10.88 14.29 9.05
CA ALA A 345 -11.95 15.28 9.12
C ALA A 345 -12.69 15.13 10.46
N THR A 346 -12.71 16.21 11.26
CA THR A 346 -13.59 16.27 12.42
C THR A 346 -14.99 16.50 11.88
N THR A 347 -15.89 15.53 12.07
CA THR A 347 -17.32 15.79 11.93
C THR A 347 -17.71 16.70 13.08
N ASP A 348 -17.79 18.00 12.83
CA ASP A 348 -18.51 18.92 13.69
C ASP A 348 -19.98 18.51 13.66
N ALA A 349 -20.40 17.78 14.67
CA ALA A 349 -21.82 17.61 14.92
C ALA A 349 -22.39 19.04 15.16
N PRO A 350 -23.49 19.44 14.50
CA PRO A 350 -24.07 20.74 14.75
C PRO A 350 -24.42 20.84 16.24
N ALA A 351 -23.89 21.89 16.88
CA ALA A 351 -24.23 22.22 18.25
C ALA A 351 -25.75 22.34 18.35
N THR A 352 -26.37 21.42 19.06
CA THR A 352 -27.78 21.53 19.45
C THR A 352 -27.90 22.76 20.33
N ALA A 353 -28.60 23.77 19.80
CA ALA A 353 -29.03 24.92 20.56
C ALA A 353 -29.86 24.43 21.73
N ASP A 354 -29.43 24.86 22.90
CA ASP A 354 -30.15 24.78 24.18
C ASP A 354 -31.46 25.56 24.04
N ASP A 355 -32.60 24.86 24.06
CA ASP A 355 -33.89 25.49 24.17
C ASP A 355 -34.56 24.95 25.44
N SER A 356 -34.38 25.74 26.50
CA SER A 356 -35.06 25.61 27.77
C SER A 356 -36.52 26.10 27.62
N ALA A 357 -37.51 25.21 27.68
CA ALA A 357 -38.86 25.62 28.10
C ALA A 357 -39.68 24.44 28.62
N THR A 358 -39.83 24.45 29.96
CA THR A 358 -41.05 24.35 30.75
C THR A 358 -42.01 23.17 30.55
N SER A 359 -42.12 22.44 31.65
CA SER A 359 -43.16 21.49 32.07
C SER A 359 -44.58 21.98 31.82
N GLU A 360 -45.45 21.04 31.36
CA GLU A 360 -46.84 20.95 31.87
C GLU A 360 -47.33 19.49 31.78
N GLU A 361 -47.78 19.06 32.95
CA GLU A 361 -48.44 17.84 33.32
C GLU A 361 -49.89 17.83 32.81
N GLN A 362 -50.42 16.76 32.22
CA GLN A 362 -51.82 16.39 32.42
C GLN A 362 -52.11 14.92 32.09
N ASN A 363 -52.71 14.29 33.09
CA ASN A 363 -53.33 12.99 33.23
C ASN A 363 -54.54 12.72 32.31
N ALA A 364 -54.82 11.48 31.97
CA ALA A 364 -56.03 10.69 32.19
C ALA A 364 -56.08 9.47 31.28
N GLU A 365 -56.04 8.27 31.85
CA GLU A 365 -57.13 7.23 32.01
C GLU A 365 -57.78 6.72 30.71
N ASP A 366 -57.73 5.45 30.45
CA ASP A 366 -58.50 4.27 30.82
C ASP A 366 -58.87 3.35 29.61
N ALA A 367 -58.93 2.05 29.90
CA ALA A 367 -59.66 0.92 29.30
C ALA A 367 -59.13 0.33 27.97
N GLY A 368 -58.62 -0.88 27.91
CA GLY A 368 -59.30 -2.14 28.13
C GLY A 368 -59.14 -3.10 26.97
N VAL A 369 -58.72 -4.34 27.28
CA VAL A 369 -59.00 -5.61 26.64
C VAL A 369 -58.08 -6.21 25.56
N GLU A 370 -57.36 -7.28 25.98
CA GLU A 370 -56.73 -8.39 25.27
C GLU A 370 -57.71 -9.27 24.49
N PRO A 371 -57.31 -10.33 23.72
CA PRO A 371 -56.01 -10.97 23.56
C PRO A 371 -55.61 -11.49 22.15
N ALA A 372 -54.33 -11.91 22.05
CA ALA A 372 -53.75 -13.04 21.34
C ALA A 372 -53.64 -13.09 19.81
N ALA A 373 -52.39 -13.08 19.33
CA ALA A 373 -51.84 -14.12 18.45
C ALA A 373 -50.31 -14.03 18.32
N THR A 374 -49.72 -15.13 18.60
CA THR A 374 -48.30 -15.49 18.59
C THR A 374 -47.67 -15.32 17.20
N GLN A 375 -46.60 -14.52 17.07
CA GLN A 375 -45.63 -14.70 16.01
C GLN A 375 -44.21 -14.40 16.56
N ALA A 376 -43.28 -15.31 16.27
CA ALA A 376 -41.90 -15.32 16.69
C ALA A 376 -41.12 -14.11 16.15
N PRO A 377 -40.11 -13.64 16.88
CA PRO A 377 -39.36 -12.42 16.52
C PRO A 377 -38.34 -12.71 15.42
N ALA A 378 -38.38 -11.91 14.36
CA ALA A 378 -37.28 -11.76 13.42
C ALA A 378 -36.10 -11.10 14.10
N THR A 379 -34.97 -11.74 14.05
CA THR A 379 -33.68 -11.27 14.55
C THR A 379 -33.27 -10.02 13.76
N GLN A 380 -33.33 -8.87 14.37
CA GLN A 380 -32.73 -7.66 13.82
C GLN A 380 -31.23 -7.70 14.09
N SER A 381 -30.45 -7.68 13.01
CA SER A 381 -29.00 -7.41 13.08
C SER A 381 -28.75 -6.03 13.70
N PRO A 382 -27.73 -5.86 14.54
CA PRO A 382 -27.42 -4.57 15.13
C PRO A 382 -26.87 -3.63 14.05
N LYS A 383 -27.43 -2.44 13.96
CA LYS A 383 -26.87 -1.30 13.21
C LYS A 383 -25.44 -1.04 13.70
N ALA A 384 -24.48 -1.19 12.79
CA ALA A 384 -23.14 -0.71 13.02
C ALA A 384 -23.15 0.81 13.20
N GLY A 385 -22.96 1.27 14.43
CA GLY A 385 -22.73 2.66 14.72
C GLY A 385 -21.35 3.06 14.18
N ALA A 386 -21.27 4.17 13.46
CA ALA A 386 -20.00 4.77 13.06
C ALA A 386 -19.16 5.07 14.31
N SER A 387 -18.08 4.33 14.51
CA SER A 387 -17.10 4.64 15.54
C SER A 387 -16.24 5.83 15.12
N PRO A 388 -15.90 6.73 16.04
CA PRO A 388 -15.06 7.88 15.73
C PRO A 388 -13.68 7.42 15.26
N GLN A 389 -13.24 7.96 14.13
CA GLN A 389 -11.88 7.75 13.63
C GLN A 389 -10.86 8.20 14.68
N GLN A 390 -9.99 7.30 15.08
CA GLN A 390 -8.86 7.64 15.94
C GLN A 390 -7.92 8.61 15.18
N PRO A 391 -7.38 9.63 15.85
CA PRO A 391 -6.41 10.53 15.24
C PRO A 391 -5.21 9.73 14.76
N ALA A 392 -4.65 10.14 13.59
CA ALA A 392 -3.41 9.59 13.07
C ALA A 392 -2.33 9.67 14.15
N THR A 393 -2.12 8.58 14.86
CA THR A 393 -1.02 8.48 15.81
C THR A 393 0.25 8.41 14.98
N LYS A 394 1.13 9.40 15.18
CA LYS A 394 2.55 9.25 14.84
C LYS A 394 2.94 7.86 15.32
N PRO A 395 3.46 6.96 14.46
CA PRO A 395 3.84 5.65 14.93
C PRO A 395 4.83 5.86 16.07
N THR A 396 4.38 5.59 17.29
CA THR A 396 5.25 5.56 18.45
C THR A 396 6.31 4.53 18.08
N ALA A 397 7.58 4.92 18.13
CA ALA A 397 8.69 4.03 17.83
C ALA A 397 8.35 2.69 18.50
N SER A 398 8.17 1.65 17.68
CA SER A 398 7.73 0.33 18.11
C SER A 398 8.47 -0.03 19.39
N ALA A 399 7.75 -0.35 20.45
CA ALA A 399 8.35 -0.88 21.69
C ALA A 399 9.10 -2.20 21.44
N CYS A 400 9.00 -2.73 20.23
CA CYS A 400 9.69 -3.91 19.75
C CYS A 400 11.13 -3.60 19.34
N PRO A 401 12.10 -4.48 19.65
CA PRO A 401 13.45 -4.37 19.12
C PRO A 401 13.41 -4.47 17.59
N ALA A 402 14.19 -3.61 16.93
CA ALA A 402 14.32 -3.56 15.47
C ALA A 402 14.97 -4.82 14.90
#